data_179bc4bc308a33812d03fe290bd86486
#
_entry.id   179bc4bc308a33812d03fe290bd86486
#
_cell.length_a   1.000
_cell.length_b   1.000
_cell.length_c   1.000
_cell.angle_alpha   90.00
_cell.angle_beta   90.00
_cell.angle_gamma   90.00
#
_symmetry.space_group_name_H-M   'P 1'
#
loop_
_entity.id
_entity.type
_entity.pdbx_description
1 polymer ?
#
loop_
_entity_poly.entity_id
_entity_poly.type
_entity_poly.pdbx_seq_one_letter_code
_entity_poly.pdbx_strand_id
1 'polypeptide(L)'
;MAKMCPKAGSCGGCAYNGVKYSKQLDEKQAYVDSLLLPFGPVAPVLGMENPFFYRNKVQAVFGYNSHGSVVSGIYREGTHKLIPVRECMIEDQEADAVLSTVRDLVRSFSIPPYDEDARTGAIRHVLIRRAVATDQTLVVIVSGSRTFRPKEAFIRALVEKHQSVKTVLLHVNNEKTSMVLSDGPCTVLYGEGWIEDIMCGLRFRISAKSFYQVNATQAARLYTIAMRMARFKGDEEVIDAYCGTGTIGLIAASRGAGHVTGIELNPDAVEDARVNASLNGIDNASFVCGDASAELKKMAKEGGHADVVFWIRPEAEAMRGSFPPS
;
A
#
# COMPACT_ATOMS: atom_id res chain seq x y z
N MET A 1 -9.58 -27.66 -10.14
CA MET A 1 -9.06 -27.69 -8.77
C MET A 1 -8.64 -26.28 -8.38
N ALA A 2 -8.98 -25.79 -7.18
CA ALA A 2 -8.51 -24.48 -6.74
C ALA A 2 -6.98 -24.49 -6.65
N LYS A 3 -6.32 -23.52 -7.26
CA LYS A 3 -4.85 -23.35 -7.23
C LYS A 3 -4.49 -23.02 -5.76
N MET A 4 -3.89 -23.95 -5.05
CA MET A 4 -3.46 -23.72 -3.65
C MET A 4 -2.07 -23.09 -3.63
N CYS A 5 -1.86 -22.13 -2.73
CA CYS A 5 -0.55 -21.53 -2.53
C CYS A 5 0.45 -22.59 -2.03
N PRO A 6 1.61 -22.76 -2.70
CA PRO A 6 2.61 -23.75 -2.30
C PRO A 6 3.23 -23.46 -0.93
N LYS A 7 3.01 -22.26 -0.38
CA LYS A 7 3.46 -21.84 0.96
C LYS A 7 2.34 -21.85 2.00
N ALA A 8 1.16 -22.43 1.66
CA ALA A 8 0.08 -22.62 2.63
C ALA A 8 0.62 -23.33 3.90
N GLY A 9 0.31 -22.81 5.06
CA GLY A 9 0.75 -23.35 6.37
C GLY A 9 2.17 -22.97 6.81
N SER A 10 3.02 -22.37 5.96
CA SER A 10 4.35 -21.91 6.37
C SER A 10 4.52 -20.39 6.30
N CYS A 11 3.83 -19.74 5.37
CA CYS A 11 3.84 -18.29 5.18
C CYS A 11 2.65 -17.68 5.93
N GLY A 12 2.90 -16.76 6.88
CA GLY A 12 1.86 -16.03 7.62
C GLY A 12 1.27 -14.82 6.88
N GLY A 13 1.58 -14.61 5.59
CA GLY A 13 1.19 -13.41 4.85
C GLY A 13 -0.29 -13.35 4.41
N CYS A 14 -1.08 -14.41 4.61
CA CYS A 14 -2.49 -14.49 4.20
C CYS A 14 -3.35 -15.13 5.28
N ALA A 15 -4.34 -14.40 5.80
CA ALA A 15 -5.30 -14.90 6.78
C ALA A 15 -6.13 -16.08 6.25
N TYR A 16 -6.48 -16.07 4.95
CA TYR A 16 -7.27 -17.11 4.29
C TYR A 16 -6.43 -18.11 3.47
N ASN A 17 -5.21 -18.39 3.92
CA ASN A 17 -4.32 -19.30 3.18
C ASN A 17 -4.91 -20.71 3.12
N GLY A 18 -5.05 -21.25 1.88
CA GLY A 18 -5.62 -22.58 1.66
C GLY A 18 -7.15 -22.66 1.67
N VAL A 19 -7.86 -21.57 1.94
CA VAL A 19 -9.33 -21.53 1.92
C VAL A 19 -9.83 -21.19 0.51
N LYS A 20 -10.82 -21.93 0.01
CA LYS A 20 -11.47 -21.62 -1.28
C LYS A 20 -12.05 -20.21 -1.25
N TYR A 21 -11.92 -19.46 -2.37
CA TYR A 21 -12.36 -18.07 -2.41
C TYR A 21 -13.85 -17.87 -2.14
N SER A 22 -14.72 -18.78 -2.65
CA SER A 22 -16.15 -18.75 -2.32
C SER A 22 -16.40 -18.84 -0.82
N LYS A 23 -15.69 -19.77 -0.14
CA LYS A 23 -15.81 -19.92 1.32
C LYS A 23 -15.32 -18.68 2.07
N GLN A 24 -14.25 -18.01 1.58
CA GLN A 24 -13.81 -16.72 2.15
C GLN A 24 -14.90 -15.64 2.04
N LEU A 25 -15.64 -15.60 0.91
CA LEU A 25 -16.75 -14.67 0.74
C LEU A 25 -17.91 -14.99 1.67
N ASP A 26 -18.25 -16.27 1.83
CA ASP A 26 -19.30 -16.73 2.76
C ASP A 26 -18.96 -16.36 4.21
N GLU A 27 -17.72 -16.58 4.64
CA GLU A 27 -17.26 -16.21 5.99
C GLU A 27 -17.28 -14.68 6.21
N LYS A 28 -16.85 -13.89 5.21
CA LYS A 28 -16.93 -12.43 5.26
C LYS A 28 -18.38 -11.94 5.29
N GLN A 29 -19.26 -12.54 4.51
CA GLN A 29 -20.68 -12.22 4.54
C GLN A 29 -21.25 -12.49 5.93
N ALA A 30 -21.05 -13.69 6.47
CA ALA A 30 -21.54 -14.06 7.80
C ALA A 30 -21.03 -13.09 8.88
N TYR A 31 -19.75 -12.69 8.80
CA TYR A 31 -19.19 -11.71 9.73
C TYR A 31 -19.89 -10.34 9.64
N VAL A 32 -20.03 -9.79 8.43
CA VAL A 32 -20.70 -8.50 8.23
C VAL A 32 -22.19 -8.57 8.63
N ASP A 33 -22.87 -9.67 8.30
CA ASP A 33 -24.25 -9.92 8.70
C ASP A 33 -24.40 -9.90 10.22
N SER A 34 -23.49 -10.54 10.95
CA SER A 34 -23.52 -10.55 12.42
C SER A 34 -23.40 -9.17 13.06
N LEU A 35 -22.76 -8.22 12.37
CA LEU A 35 -22.58 -6.85 12.84
C LEU A 35 -23.70 -5.89 12.41
N LEU A 36 -24.21 -6.02 11.19
CA LEU A 36 -25.05 -5.02 10.57
C LEU A 36 -26.53 -5.39 10.43
N LEU A 37 -26.89 -6.67 10.39
CA LEU A 37 -28.29 -7.13 10.31
C LEU A 37 -29.20 -6.53 11.39
N PRO A 38 -28.76 -6.28 12.65
CA PRO A 38 -29.59 -5.61 13.64
C PRO A 38 -30.01 -4.19 13.27
N PHE A 39 -29.29 -3.55 12.33
CA PHE A 39 -29.53 -2.16 11.92
C PHE A 39 -30.26 -2.06 10.56
N GLY A 40 -30.29 -3.15 9.78
CA GLY A 40 -30.94 -3.17 8.47
C GLY A 40 -30.44 -4.25 7.53
N PRO A 41 -31.00 -4.32 6.30
CA PRO A 41 -30.58 -5.32 5.32
C PRO A 41 -29.14 -5.11 4.87
N VAL A 42 -28.38 -6.21 4.79
CA VAL A 42 -26.98 -6.23 4.34
C VAL A 42 -26.90 -6.73 2.91
N ALA A 43 -26.26 -5.95 2.05
CA ALA A 43 -26.03 -6.36 0.67
C ALA A 43 -24.97 -7.49 0.59
N PRO A 44 -25.02 -8.35 -0.44
CA PRO A 44 -24.02 -9.39 -0.64
C PRO A 44 -22.62 -8.82 -0.80
N VAL A 45 -21.62 -9.50 -0.22
CA VAL A 45 -20.20 -9.17 -0.39
C VAL A 45 -19.79 -9.30 -1.85
N LEU A 46 -19.17 -8.27 -2.38
CA LEU A 46 -18.71 -8.21 -3.77
C LEU A 46 -17.30 -8.78 -3.88
N GLY A 47 -17.18 -10.00 -4.35
CA GLY A 47 -15.91 -10.67 -4.59
C GLY A 47 -15.19 -10.15 -5.84
N MET A 48 -13.89 -10.49 -5.96
CA MET A 48 -13.11 -10.30 -7.18
C MET A 48 -13.43 -11.42 -8.19
N GLU A 49 -13.39 -11.10 -9.47
CA GLU A 49 -13.44 -12.11 -10.55
C GLU A 49 -12.18 -12.98 -10.54
N ASN A 50 -11.02 -12.33 -10.40
CA ASN A 50 -9.74 -12.99 -10.21
C ASN A 50 -9.10 -12.55 -8.88
N PRO A 51 -9.15 -13.38 -7.83
CA PRO A 51 -8.60 -13.04 -6.51
C PRO A 51 -7.09 -13.28 -6.39
N PHE A 52 -6.37 -13.32 -7.52
CA PHE A 52 -4.93 -13.54 -7.57
C PHE A 52 -4.22 -12.32 -8.16
N PHE A 53 -2.94 -12.16 -7.79
CA PHE A 53 -2.00 -11.16 -8.35
C PHE A 53 -2.48 -9.70 -8.26
N TYR A 54 -3.33 -9.39 -7.31
CA TYR A 54 -3.93 -8.07 -7.14
C TYR A 54 -3.09 -7.09 -6.31
N ARG A 55 -2.15 -7.62 -5.50
CA ARG A 55 -1.41 -6.83 -4.52
C ARG A 55 -0.31 -6.02 -5.19
N ASN A 56 -0.54 -4.72 -5.30
CA ASN A 56 0.36 -3.79 -5.98
C ASN A 56 1.48 -3.21 -5.10
N LYS A 57 1.51 -3.54 -3.80
CA LYS A 57 2.60 -3.20 -2.87
C LYS A 57 3.20 -4.49 -2.34
N VAL A 58 4.43 -4.76 -2.74
CA VAL A 58 5.19 -5.95 -2.38
C VAL A 58 6.38 -5.54 -1.53
N GLN A 59 6.65 -6.30 -0.49
CA GLN A 59 7.85 -6.09 0.33
C GLN A 59 8.46 -7.42 0.73
N ALA A 60 9.77 -7.53 0.62
CA ALA A 60 10.49 -8.74 0.97
C ALA A 60 11.72 -8.42 1.81
N VAL A 61 12.00 -9.30 2.75
CA VAL A 61 13.24 -9.36 3.52
C VAL A 61 14.28 -10.14 2.71
N PHE A 62 15.53 -9.74 2.82
CA PHE A 62 16.67 -10.45 2.23
C PHE A 62 17.50 -11.13 3.32
N GLY A 63 18.00 -12.32 3.03
CA GLY A 63 18.83 -13.10 3.97
C GLY A 63 19.48 -14.27 3.28
N TYR A 64 20.11 -15.13 4.08
CA TYR A 64 20.71 -16.38 3.61
C TYR A 64 19.86 -17.59 4.02
N ASN A 65 19.79 -18.58 3.15
CA ASN A 65 19.27 -19.89 3.53
C ASN A 65 20.36 -20.72 4.26
N SER A 66 19.99 -21.94 4.70
CA SER A 66 20.92 -22.87 5.37
C SER A 66 22.15 -23.28 4.52
N HIS A 67 22.12 -23.06 3.21
CA HIS A 67 23.22 -23.35 2.28
C HIS A 67 24.03 -22.10 1.92
N GLY A 68 23.84 -20.98 2.61
CA GLY A 68 24.55 -19.71 2.34
C GLY A 68 24.11 -18.98 1.06
N SER A 69 23.04 -19.41 0.42
CA SER A 69 22.52 -18.73 -0.78
C SER A 69 21.58 -17.59 -0.40
N VAL A 70 21.68 -16.46 -1.12
CA VAL A 70 20.78 -15.33 -0.95
C VAL A 70 19.35 -15.72 -1.32
N VAL A 71 18.44 -15.44 -0.42
CA VAL A 71 16.98 -15.64 -0.59
C VAL A 71 16.23 -14.37 -0.18
N SER A 72 15.00 -14.24 -0.67
CA SER A 72 14.07 -13.22 -0.19
C SER A 72 12.74 -13.84 0.18
N GLY A 73 12.00 -13.19 1.06
CA GLY A 73 10.72 -13.67 1.53
C GLY A 73 10.16 -12.81 2.65
N ILE A 74 9.48 -13.43 3.59
CA ILE A 74 8.91 -12.78 4.76
C ILE A 74 9.44 -13.42 6.05
N TYR A 75 9.43 -12.69 7.15
CA TYR A 75 9.68 -13.30 8.45
C TYR A 75 8.45 -14.10 8.91
N ARG A 76 8.69 -15.25 9.56
CA ARG A 76 7.65 -15.90 10.33
C ARG A 76 7.23 -14.96 11.46
N GLU A 77 5.93 -14.85 11.68
CA GLU A 77 5.37 -14.01 12.73
C GLU A 77 6.09 -14.18 14.08
N GLY A 78 6.42 -13.06 14.71
CA GLY A 78 7.13 -13.00 16.00
C GLY A 78 8.58 -13.49 15.99
N THR A 79 9.19 -13.70 14.82
CA THR A 79 10.58 -14.21 14.70
C THR A 79 11.36 -13.52 13.56
N HIS A 80 12.70 -13.65 13.59
CA HIS A 80 13.58 -13.32 12.45
C HIS A 80 13.83 -14.53 11.51
N LYS A 81 13.03 -15.60 11.63
CA LYS A 81 13.16 -16.76 10.74
C LYS A 81 12.58 -16.43 9.37
N LEU A 82 13.46 -16.28 8.39
CA LEU A 82 13.07 -16.00 7.00
C LEU A 82 12.42 -17.24 6.36
N ILE A 83 11.23 -17.04 5.82
CA ILE A 83 10.51 -17.99 4.97
C ILE A 83 10.72 -17.57 3.53
N PRO A 84 11.47 -18.32 2.72
CA PRO A 84 11.70 -17.96 1.33
C PRO A 84 10.41 -18.02 0.51
N VAL A 85 10.09 -16.92 -0.17
CA VAL A 85 9.00 -16.81 -1.14
C VAL A 85 9.60 -16.43 -2.47
N ARG A 86 9.37 -17.25 -3.50
CA ARG A 86 9.83 -16.97 -4.86
C ARG A 86 8.73 -16.41 -5.74
N GLU A 87 7.53 -16.92 -5.54
CA GLU A 87 6.32 -16.52 -6.25
C GLU A 87 5.18 -16.43 -5.23
N CYS A 88 4.45 -15.34 -5.26
CA CYS A 88 3.29 -15.14 -4.40
C CYS A 88 2.01 -15.09 -5.23
N MET A 89 0.99 -15.83 -4.83
CA MET A 89 -0.27 -15.90 -5.57
C MET A 89 -1.14 -14.64 -5.47
N ILE A 90 -0.81 -13.72 -4.55
CA ILE A 90 -1.57 -12.47 -4.40
C ILE A 90 -0.78 -11.24 -4.85
N GLU A 91 0.56 -11.31 -4.91
CA GLU A 91 1.41 -10.21 -5.34
C GLU A 91 1.36 -10.03 -6.86
N ASP A 92 1.47 -8.79 -7.33
CA ASP A 92 1.55 -8.45 -8.75
C ASP A 92 2.72 -9.19 -9.40
N GLN A 93 2.50 -9.77 -10.58
CA GLN A 93 3.48 -10.64 -11.23
C GLN A 93 4.73 -9.89 -11.72
N GLU A 94 4.58 -8.64 -12.16
CA GLU A 94 5.74 -7.81 -12.52
C GLU A 94 6.53 -7.40 -11.28
N ALA A 95 5.85 -7.09 -10.16
CA ALA A 95 6.53 -6.84 -8.89
C ALA A 95 7.34 -8.06 -8.44
N ASP A 96 6.80 -9.26 -8.56
CA ASP A 96 7.52 -10.52 -8.27
C ASP A 96 8.72 -10.73 -9.22
N ALA A 97 8.57 -10.41 -10.51
CA ALA A 97 9.65 -10.50 -11.49
C ALA A 97 10.78 -9.50 -11.18
N VAL A 98 10.43 -8.25 -10.85
CA VAL A 98 11.38 -7.22 -10.40
C VAL A 98 12.10 -7.68 -9.13
N LEU A 99 11.38 -8.19 -8.13
CA LEU A 99 11.96 -8.69 -6.88
C LEU A 99 12.91 -9.88 -7.13
N SER A 100 12.55 -10.79 -8.04
CA SER A 100 13.41 -11.90 -8.46
C SER A 100 14.70 -11.39 -9.08
N THR A 101 14.63 -10.38 -9.94
CA THR A 101 15.80 -9.74 -10.53
C THR A 101 16.67 -9.06 -9.49
N VAL A 102 16.08 -8.32 -8.55
CA VAL A 102 16.82 -7.73 -7.43
C VAL A 102 17.58 -8.81 -6.64
N ARG A 103 16.94 -9.95 -6.35
CA ARG A 103 17.59 -11.09 -5.68
C ARG A 103 18.78 -11.64 -6.45
N ASP A 104 18.63 -11.78 -7.76
CA ASP A 104 19.71 -12.27 -8.63
C ASP A 104 20.87 -11.27 -8.71
N LEU A 105 20.59 -9.97 -8.78
CA LEU A 105 21.59 -8.91 -8.75
C LEU A 105 22.32 -8.85 -7.40
N VAL A 106 21.59 -8.96 -6.27
CA VAL A 106 22.21 -9.04 -4.93
C VAL A 106 23.22 -10.20 -4.86
N ARG A 107 22.85 -11.35 -5.44
CA ARG A 107 23.75 -12.52 -5.52
C ARG A 107 24.94 -12.26 -6.46
N SER A 108 24.68 -11.80 -7.68
CA SER A 108 25.71 -11.61 -8.72
C SER A 108 26.75 -10.57 -8.33
N PHE A 109 26.33 -9.51 -7.66
CA PHE A 109 27.22 -8.46 -7.16
C PHE A 109 27.78 -8.74 -5.76
N SER A 110 27.49 -9.92 -5.19
CA SER A 110 27.95 -10.31 -3.85
C SER A 110 27.62 -9.27 -2.77
N ILE A 111 26.44 -8.66 -2.89
CA ILE A 111 25.95 -7.67 -1.90
C ILE A 111 25.44 -8.45 -0.69
N PRO A 112 25.97 -8.23 0.53
CA PRO A 112 25.55 -9.00 1.70
C PRO A 112 24.12 -8.59 2.12
N PRO A 113 23.16 -9.52 2.25
CA PRO A 113 21.93 -9.29 2.98
C PRO A 113 22.20 -8.80 4.41
N TYR A 114 21.28 -7.99 4.93
CA TYR A 114 21.39 -7.48 6.29
C TYR A 114 21.00 -8.54 7.31
N ASP A 115 21.86 -8.70 8.33
CA ASP A 115 21.62 -9.54 9.49
C ASP A 115 21.05 -8.67 10.62
N GLU A 116 19.80 -8.95 11.04
CA GLU A 116 19.10 -8.18 12.07
C GLU A 116 19.75 -8.33 13.46
N ASP A 117 20.32 -9.51 13.75
CA ASP A 117 20.92 -9.81 15.06
C ASP A 117 22.34 -9.24 15.15
N ALA A 118 23.16 -9.46 14.11
CA ALA A 118 24.52 -8.93 14.02
C ALA A 118 24.55 -7.44 13.63
N ARG A 119 23.47 -6.89 13.06
CA ARG A 119 23.34 -5.53 12.55
C ARG A 119 24.40 -5.18 11.49
N THR A 120 24.70 -6.15 10.64
CA THR A 120 25.70 -6.06 9.57
C THR A 120 25.10 -6.45 8.23
N GLY A 121 25.72 -6.01 7.14
CA GLY A 121 25.19 -6.22 5.80
C GLY A 121 24.61 -4.97 5.18
N ALA A 122 24.11 -5.11 3.97
CA ALA A 122 23.62 -3.97 3.20
C ALA A 122 22.10 -4.06 2.92
N ILE A 123 21.64 -5.04 2.16
CA ILE A 123 20.24 -5.11 1.73
C ILE A 123 19.38 -5.76 2.82
N ARG A 124 18.51 -4.96 3.43
CA ARG A 124 17.60 -5.39 4.50
C ARG A 124 16.25 -5.81 3.94
N HIS A 125 15.59 -4.87 3.24
CA HIS A 125 14.31 -5.11 2.56
C HIS A 125 14.34 -4.53 1.16
N VAL A 126 13.42 -5.02 0.33
CA VAL A 126 13.03 -4.35 -0.91
C VAL A 126 11.53 -4.16 -0.88
N LEU A 127 11.11 -2.91 -1.12
CA LEU A 127 9.71 -2.56 -1.27
C LEU A 127 9.47 -2.16 -2.72
N ILE A 128 8.44 -2.74 -3.32
CA ILE A 128 8.03 -2.47 -4.69
C ILE A 128 6.60 -1.95 -4.68
N ARG A 129 6.34 -0.89 -5.44
CA ARG A 129 5.01 -0.37 -5.69
C ARG A 129 4.73 -0.42 -7.18
N ARG A 130 3.58 -0.94 -7.53
CA ARG A 130 3.08 -1.01 -8.90
C ARG A 130 1.94 -0.03 -9.11
N ALA A 131 2.07 0.77 -10.14
CA ALA A 131 0.98 1.53 -10.74
C ALA A 131 0.48 0.70 -11.93
N VAL A 132 -0.59 -0.06 -11.69
CA VAL A 132 -1.01 -1.13 -12.62
C VAL A 132 -1.59 -0.55 -13.90
N ALA A 133 -2.35 0.55 -13.83
CA ALA A 133 -2.98 1.16 -15.00
C ALA A 133 -1.97 1.85 -15.94
N THR A 134 -0.83 2.29 -15.43
CA THR A 134 0.22 2.97 -16.21
C THR A 134 1.45 2.13 -16.47
N ASP A 135 1.48 0.89 -15.95
CA ASP A 135 2.62 -0.03 -16.02
C ASP A 135 3.92 0.58 -15.47
N GLN A 136 3.83 1.31 -14.35
CA GLN A 136 4.98 1.90 -13.70
C GLN A 136 5.33 1.18 -12.40
N THR A 137 6.63 1.06 -12.12
CA THR A 137 7.17 0.42 -10.92
C THR A 137 8.11 1.37 -10.18
N LEU A 138 7.89 1.51 -8.88
CA LEU A 138 8.79 2.16 -7.93
C LEU A 138 9.45 1.09 -7.08
N VAL A 139 10.78 1.14 -6.98
CA VAL A 139 11.57 0.21 -6.16
C VAL A 139 12.27 0.98 -5.05
N VAL A 140 12.09 0.58 -3.81
CA VAL A 140 12.86 1.08 -2.67
C VAL A 140 13.79 -0.01 -2.17
N ILE A 141 15.07 0.25 -2.27
CA ILE A 141 16.10 -0.56 -1.62
C ILE A 141 16.24 -0.06 -0.18
N VAL A 142 15.85 -0.88 0.77
CA VAL A 142 16.04 -0.58 2.19
C VAL A 142 17.37 -1.19 2.65
N SER A 143 18.28 -0.35 3.09
CA SER A 143 19.64 -0.74 3.44
C SER A 143 19.94 -0.45 4.90
N GLY A 144 20.73 -1.29 5.53
CA GLY A 144 21.32 -1.04 6.84
C GLY A 144 22.45 0.01 6.82
N SER A 145 22.89 0.44 5.62
CA SER A 145 23.96 1.42 5.44
C SER A 145 23.64 2.40 4.32
N ARG A 146 24.29 3.59 4.36
CA ARG A 146 24.09 4.62 3.33
C ARG A 146 24.58 4.24 1.94
N THR A 147 25.41 3.21 1.85
CA THR A 147 26.02 2.79 0.59
C THR A 147 26.12 1.27 0.50
N PHE A 148 25.90 0.74 -0.69
CA PHE A 148 26.29 -0.60 -1.08
C PHE A 148 27.00 -0.54 -2.43
N ARG A 149 27.87 -1.46 -2.73
CA ARG A 149 28.63 -1.47 -3.98
C ARG A 149 28.42 -2.77 -4.74
N PRO A 150 28.31 -2.71 -6.06
CA PRO A 150 28.40 -1.55 -6.96
C PRO A 150 26.99 -0.99 -7.26
N LYS A 151 26.63 0.12 -6.65
CA LYS A 151 25.27 0.70 -6.70
C LYS A 151 24.82 1.08 -8.12
N GLU A 152 25.65 1.79 -8.86
CA GLU A 152 25.33 2.28 -10.21
C GLU A 152 25.13 1.14 -11.21
N ALA A 153 26.00 0.11 -11.17
CA ALA A 153 25.87 -1.07 -12.02
C ALA A 153 24.63 -1.90 -11.68
N PHE A 154 24.31 -2.01 -10.38
CA PHE A 154 23.10 -2.68 -9.90
C PHE A 154 21.83 -2.01 -10.44
N ILE A 155 21.73 -0.68 -10.30
CA ILE A 155 20.55 0.08 -10.76
C ILE A 155 20.41 -0.02 -12.28
N ARG A 156 21.50 0.16 -13.02
CA ARG A 156 21.50 0.04 -14.48
C ARG A 156 20.98 -1.33 -14.92
N ALA A 157 21.51 -2.41 -14.38
CA ALA A 157 21.08 -3.77 -14.71
C ALA A 157 19.59 -4.02 -14.38
N LEU A 158 19.08 -3.46 -13.27
CA LEU A 158 17.67 -3.56 -12.92
C LEU A 158 16.78 -2.84 -13.93
N VAL A 159 17.10 -1.58 -14.26
CA VAL A 159 16.30 -0.74 -15.16
C VAL A 159 16.34 -1.23 -16.61
N GLU A 160 17.51 -1.70 -17.08
CA GLU A 160 17.65 -2.30 -18.40
C GLU A 160 16.78 -3.56 -18.58
N LYS A 161 16.67 -4.36 -17.51
CA LYS A 161 15.88 -5.59 -17.54
C LYS A 161 14.37 -5.34 -17.39
N HIS A 162 13.96 -4.33 -16.66
CA HIS A 162 12.56 -4.00 -16.38
C HIS A 162 12.20 -2.58 -16.79
N GLN A 163 11.67 -2.43 -17.99
CA GLN A 163 11.25 -1.11 -18.53
C GLN A 163 10.11 -0.47 -17.75
N SER A 164 9.37 -1.25 -16.97
CA SER A 164 8.35 -0.78 -16.03
C SER A 164 8.96 0.01 -14.86
N VAL A 165 10.21 -0.24 -14.47
CA VAL A 165 10.88 0.46 -13.36
C VAL A 165 11.17 1.90 -13.76
N LYS A 166 10.38 2.84 -13.22
CA LYS A 166 10.50 4.28 -13.49
C LYS A 166 11.32 5.01 -12.46
N THR A 167 11.43 4.46 -11.25
CA THR A 167 12.23 5.07 -10.19
C THR A 167 12.77 4.04 -9.22
N VAL A 168 13.98 4.30 -8.72
CA VAL A 168 14.65 3.51 -7.68
C VAL A 168 15.11 4.44 -6.57
N LEU A 169 14.76 4.11 -5.34
CA LEU A 169 15.14 4.88 -4.15
C LEU A 169 15.98 4.03 -3.20
N LEU A 170 16.80 4.69 -2.42
CA LEU A 170 17.49 4.13 -1.26
C LEU A 170 16.88 4.70 0.01
N HIS A 171 16.46 3.85 0.91
CA HIS A 171 16.08 4.19 2.27
C HIS A 171 17.05 3.53 3.25
N VAL A 172 17.64 4.32 4.15
CA VAL A 172 18.54 3.78 5.17
C VAL A 172 17.74 3.53 6.44
N ASN A 173 17.65 2.27 6.81
CA ASN A 173 17.01 1.84 8.05
C ASN A 173 17.91 0.86 8.80
N ASN A 174 18.66 1.36 9.77
CA ASN A 174 19.50 0.59 10.68
C ASN A 174 18.91 0.55 12.11
N GLU A 175 17.68 0.95 12.29
CA GLU A 175 16.97 0.96 13.56
C GLU A 175 16.51 -0.44 13.95
N LYS A 176 16.38 -0.69 15.26
CA LYS A 176 15.75 -1.91 15.76
C LYS A 176 14.22 -1.75 15.71
N THR A 177 13.66 -1.94 14.54
CA THR A 177 12.24 -1.78 14.26
C THR A 177 11.74 -2.82 13.28
N SER A 178 10.47 -3.19 13.38
CA SER A 178 9.76 -4.00 12.39
C SER A 178 9.28 -3.18 11.17
N MET A 179 9.38 -1.84 11.23
CA MET A 179 9.00 -0.96 10.13
C MET A 179 10.01 -1.11 8.97
N VAL A 180 9.50 -1.33 7.77
CA VAL A 180 10.33 -1.39 6.55
C VAL A 180 10.89 -0.02 6.21
N LEU A 181 10.06 1.01 6.22
CA LEU A 181 10.46 2.41 6.07
C LEU A 181 10.32 3.12 7.42
N SER A 182 11.42 3.62 7.95
CA SER A 182 11.44 4.51 9.11
C SER A 182 11.17 5.96 8.71
N ASP A 183 11.22 6.89 9.67
CA ASP A 183 10.95 8.31 9.42
C ASP A 183 12.01 9.01 8.54
N GLY A 184 13.19 8.41 8.38
CA GLY A 184 14.27 8.95 7.56
C GLY A 184 13.90 9.14 6.08
N PRO A 185 14.62 9.99 5.35
CA PRO A 185 14.33 10.28 3.95
C PRO A 185 14.64 9.09 3.03
N CYS A 186 13.97 9.10 1.86
CA CYS A 186 14.34 8.25 0.73
C CYS A 186 15.21 9.06 -0.23
N THR A 187 16.38 8.55 -0.60
CA THR A 187 17.27 9.15 -1.59
C THR A 187 16.95 8.59 -2.96
N VAL A 188 16.66 9.45 -3.93
CA VAL A 188 16.43 9.03 -5.32
C VAL A 188 17.76 8.59 -5.94
N LEU A 189 17.80 7.38 -6.46
CA LEU A 189 18.94 6.81 -7.18
C LEU A 189 18.73 6.77 -8.69
N TYR A 190 17.46 6.71 -9.12
CA TYR A 190 17.06 6.73 -10.52
C TYR A 190 15.62 7.24 -10.62
N GLY A 191 15.30 8.01 -11.67
CA GLY A 191 13.98 8.56 -11.94
C GLY A 191 13.59 9.70 -11.01
N GLU A 192 12.28 9.94 -10.86
CA GLU A 192 11.73 11.12 -10.19
C GLU A 192 11.43 10.93 -8.69
N GLY A 193 11.53 9.69 -8.17
CA GLY A 193 11.18 9.37 -6.79
C GLY A 193 9.71 8.99 -6.57
N TRP A 194 8.91 8.99 -7.61
CA TRP A 194 7.48 8.65 -7.60
C TRP A 194 7.05 7.97 -8.90
N ILE A 195 5.87 7.39 -8.90
CA ILE A 195 5.17 6.83 -10.06
C ILE A 195 3.74 7.37 -10.11
N GLU A 196 3.09 7.29 -11.25
CA GLU A 196 1.68 7.66 -11.43
C GLU A 196 0.82 6.44 -11.71
N ASP A 197 -0.35 6.37 -11.08
CA ASP A 197 -1.40 5.41 -11.40
C ASP A 197 -2.70 6.11 -11.76
N ILE A 198 -3.64 5.36 -12.36
CA ILE A 198 -4.97 5.87 -12.70
C ILE A 198 -6.01 5.08 -11.91
N MET A 199 -6.85 5.80 -11.15
CA MET A 199 -7.98 5.22 -10.42
C MET A 199 -9.24 6.05 -10.63
N CYS A 200 -10.34 5.40 -11.00
CA CYS A 200 -11.62 6.04 -11.30
C CYS A 200 -11.56 7.19 -12.34
N GLY A 201 -10.57 7.17 -13.21
CA GLY A 201 -10.32 8.18 -14.26
C GLY A 201 -9.39 9.33 -13.86
N LEU A 202 -8.95 9.37 -12.62
CA LEU A 202 -8.00 10.37 -12.11
C LEU A 202 -6.57 9.81 -12.03
N ARG A 203 -5.58 10.69 -12.21
CA ARG A 203 -4.16 10.38 -12.04
C ARG A 203 -3.75 10.62 -10.59
N PHE A 204 -2.98 9.70 -10.04
CA PHE A 204 -2.46 9.80 -8.68
C PHE A 204 -0.95 9.58 -8.67
N ARG A 205 -0.23 10.53 -8.13
CA ARG A 205 1.17 10.39 -7.78
C ARG A 205 1.30 9.51 -6.54
N ILE A 206 2.20 8.51 -6.63
CA ILE A 206 2.47 7.54 -5.56
C ILE A 206 3.93 7.64 -5.20
N SER A 207 4.23 8.12 -4.01
CA SER A 207 5.59 8.17 -3.45
C SER A 207 5.91 6.90 -2.63
N ALA A 208 7.15 6.74 -2.17
CA ALA A 208 7.56 5.56 -1.41
C ALA A 208 6.75 5.36 -0.12
N LYS A 209 6.45 6.44 0.61
CA LYS A 209 5.80 6.44 1.93
C LYS A 209 4.30 6.69 1.88
N SER A 210 3.75 7.23 0.78
CA SER A 210 2.32 7.52 0.67
C SER A 210 1.48 6.25 0.83
N PHE A 211 0.31 6.39 1.42
CA PHE A 211 -0.68 5.31 1.41
C PHE A 211 -1.36 5.24 0.03
N TYR A 212 -1.48 4.06 -0.51
CA TYR A 212 -2.28 3.76 -1.70
C TYR A 212 -2.83 2.35 -1.57
N GLN A 213 -4.09 2.12 -1.94
CA GLN A 213 -4.77 0.84 -1.76
C GLN A 213 -4.05 -0.29 -2.50
N VAL A 214 -3.72 -1.36 -1.77
CA VAL A 214 -2.95 -2.50 -2.31
C VAL A 214 -3.73 -3.34 -3.32
N ASN A 215 -5.06 -3.20 -3.36
CA ASN A 215 -5.96 -3.82 -4.31
C ASN A 215 -6.70 -2.72 -5.07
N ALA A 216 -6.06 -2.15 -6.09
CA ALA A 216 -6.59 -1.02 -6.85
C ALA A 216 -7.95 -1.33 -7.50
N THR A 217 -8.15 -2.57 -7.98
CA THR A 217 -9.40 -2.99 -8.62
C THR A 217 -10.58 -2.95 -7.64
N GLN A 218 -10.41 -3.53 -6.45
CA GLN A 218 -11.49 -3.50 -5.44
C GLN A 218 -11.66 -2.12 -4.82
N ALA A 219 -10.59 -1.34 -4.67
CA ALA A 219 -10.67 0.04 -4.22
C ALA A 219 -11.49 0.90 -5.19
N ALA A 220 -11.25 0.79 -6.49
CA ALA A 220 -12.03 1.51 -7.51
C ALA A 220 -13.52 1.13 -7.48
N ARG A 221 -13.84 -0.16 -7.26
CA ARG A 221 -15.24 -0.61 -7.08
C ARG A 221 -15.87 -0.03 -5.82
N LEU A 222 -15.14 -0.09 -4.69
CA LEU A 222 -15.59 0.47 -3.42
C LEU A 222 -15.87 1.97 -3.56
N TYR A 223 -14.94 2.73 -4.13
CA TYR A 223 -15.10 4.16 -4.33
C TYR A 223 -16.25 4.49 -5.29
N THR A 224 -16.40 3.73 -6.37
CA THR A 224 -17.54 3.90 -7.30
C THR A 224 -18.89 3.69 -6.60
N ILE A 225 -18.98 2.70 -5.70
CA ILE A 225 -20.20 2.44 -4.92
C ILE A 225 -20.42 3.59 -3.94
N ALA A 226 -19.40 4.03 -3.22
CA ALA A 226 -19.48 5.13 -2.26
C ALA A 226 -19.97 6.43 -2.93
N MET A 227 -19.44 6.76 -4.12
CA MET A 227 -19.90 7.92 -4.90
C MET A 227 -21.39 7.80 -5.31
N ARG A 228 -21.83 6.61 -5.73
CA ARG A 228 -23.26 6.37 -6.05
C ARG A 228 -24.16 6.51 -4.82
N MET A 229 -23.70 6.10 -3.65
CA MET A 229 -24.46 6.24 -2.40
C MET A 229 -24.53 7.69 -1.93
N ALA A 230 -23.47 8.46 -2.12
CA ALA A 230 -23.42 9.88 -1.76
C ALA A 230 -24.42 10.74 -2.55
N ARG A 231 -24.74 10.39 -3.84
CA ARG A 231 -25.73 11.06 -4.69
C ARG A 231 -25.51 12.57 -4.80
N PHE A 232 -24.30 13.00 -5.08
CA PHE A 232 -23.94 14.41 -5.19
C PHE A 232 -24.85 15.19 -6.16
N LYS A 233 -25.20 16.43 -5.77
CA LYS A 233 -26.01 17.40 -6.51
C LYS A 233 -25.22 18.64 -6.91
N GLY A 234 -24.03 18.84 -6.30
CA GLY A 234 -23.10 19.91 -6.61
C GLY A 234 -22.96 20.99 -5.53
N ASP A 235 -23.64 20.84 -4.41
CA ASP A 235 -23.63 21.79 -3.28
C ASP A 235 -23.20 21.16 -1.94
N GLU A 236 -22.86 19.87 -1.93
CA GLU A 236 -22.50 19.18 -0.70
C GLU A 236 -21.12 19.58 -0.18
N GLU A 237 -21.04 19.77 1.14
CA GLU A 237 -19.80 19.80 1.92
C GLU A 237 -19.40 18.36 2.28
N VAL A 238 -18.28 17.92 1.75
CA VAL A 238 -17.77 16.56 1.91
C VAL A 238 -16.50 16.55 2.75
N ILE A 239 -16.44 15.64 3.72
CA ILE A 239 -15.23 15.42 4.50
C ILE A 239 -14.62 14.05 4.15
N ASP A 240 -13.34 14.04 3.77
CA ASP A 240 -12.51 12.85 3.64
C ASP A 240 -11.59 12.77 4.87
N ALA A 241 -12.05 12.08 5.91
CA ALA A 241 -11.29 11.88 7.13
C ALA A 241 -10.22 10.78 6.92
N TYR A 242 -8.99 11.06 7.26
CA TYR A 242 -7.80 10.23 6.96
C TYR A 242 -7.56 10.10 5.45
N CYS A 243 -7.56 11.22 4.75
CA CYS A 243 -7.60 11.25 3.28
C CYS A 243 -6.34 10.70 2.59
N GLY A 244 -5.23 10.53 3.31
CA GLY A 244 -3.96 10.10 2.73
C GLY A 244 -3.53 11.01 1.59
N THR A 245 -3.30 10.45 0.41
CA THR A 245 -2.97 11.21 -0.81
C THR A 245 -4.21 11.81 -1.51
N GLY A 246 -5.32 11.93 -0.81
CA GLY A 246 -6.56 12.54 -1.30
C GLY A 246 -7.38 11.66 -2.24
N THR A 247 -7.14 10.35 -2.29
CA THR A 247 -7.69 9.49 -3.35
C THR A 247 -9.22 9.53 -3.41
N ILE A 248 -9.92 9.26 -2.29
CA ILE A 248 -11.39 9.19 -2.30
C ILE A 248 -12.01 10.58 -2.38
N GLY A 249 -11.43 11.57 -1.69
CA GLY A 249 -11.90 12.95 -1.73
C GLY A 249 -11.83 13.56 -3.12
N LEU A 250 -10.71 13.37 -3.83
CA LEU A 250 -10.57 13.86 -5.21
C LEU A 250 -11.51 13.15 -6.18
N ILE A 251 -11.77 11.85 -5.98
CA ILE A 251 -12.80 11.13 -6.76
C ILE A 251 -14.16 11.74 -6.47
N ALA A 252 -14.50 12.08 -5.22
CA ALA A 252 -15.76 12.73 -4.87
C ALA A 252 -15.88 14.12 -5.54
N ALA A 253 -14.86 14.95 -5.45
CA ALA A 253 -14.80 16.24 -6.12
C ALA A 253 -15.04 16.13 -7.64
N SER A 254 -14.37 15.16 -8.29
CA SER A 254 -14.53 14.92 -9.74
C SER A 254 -15.89 14.35 -10.13
N ARG A 255 -16.66 13.82 -9.17
CA ARG A 255 -18.00 13.23 -9.37
C ARG A 255 -19.13 14.20 -9.00
N GLY A 256 -18.81 15.45 -8.75
CA GLY A 256 -19.77 16.52 -8.57
C GLY A 256 -20.11 16.85 -7.11
N ALA A 257 -19.26 16.51 -6.14
CA ALA A 257 -19.35 17.09 -4.80
C ALA A 257 -19.13 18.61 -4.87
N GLY A 258 -19.83 19.40 -4.05
CA GLY A 258 -19.71 20.85 -4.01
C GLY A 258 -18.31 21.27 -3.56
N HIS A 259 -17.93 20.90 -2.36
CA HIS A 259 -16.56 21.08 -1.87
C HIS A 259 -16.10 19.87 -1.05
N VAL A 260 -14.82 19.55 -1.12
CA VAL A 260 -14.21 18.45 -0.35
C VAL A 260 -13.12 18.97 0.57
N THR A 261 -13.23 18.65 1.86
CA THR A 261 -12.15 18.87 2.84
C THR A 261 -11.51 17.55 3.21
N GLY A 262 -10.25 17.34 2.78
CA GLY A 262 -9.43 16.19 3.19
C GLY A 262 -8.64 16.49 4.46
N ILE A 263 -8.64 15.57 5.42
CA ILE A 263 -7.88 15.70 6.67
C ILE A 263 -6.91 14.55 6.78
N GLU A 264 -5.62 14.85 6.99
CA GLU A 264 -4.56 13.84 7.08
C GLU A 264 -3.48 14.31 8.05
N LEU A 265 -2.99 13.39 8.87
CA LEU A 265 -1.96 13.69 9.89
C LEU A 265 -0.56 13.82 9.27
N ASN A 266 -0.26 13.06 8.23
CA ASN A 266 1.05 13.02 7.59
C ASN A 266 1.22 14.18 6.61
N PRO A 267 2.14 15.15 6.86
CA PRO A 267 2.33 16.30 5.98
C PRO A 267 2.78 15.93 4.57
N ASP A 268 3.56 14.85 4.39
CA ASP A 268 3.99 14.39 3.07
C ASP A 268 2.79 13.89 2.24
N ALA A 269 1.84 13.21 2.89
CA ALA A 269 0.62 12.74 2.24
C ALA A 269 -0.32 13.89 1.89
N VAL A 270 -0.41 14.92 2.73
CA VAL A 270 -1.16 16.16 2.44
C VAL A 270 -0.58 16.87 1.22
N GLU A 271 0.75 16.94 1.12
CA GLU A 271 1.40 17.53 -0.06
C GLU A 271 1.15 16.70 -1.32
N ASP A 272 1.25 15.38 -1.24
CA ASP A 272 0.86 14.47 -2.34
C ASP A 272 -0.60 14.69 -2.74
N ALA A 273 -1.53 14.91 -1.79
CA ALA A 273 -2.93 15.19 -2.08
C ALA A 273 -3.14 16.50 -2.85
N ARG A 274 -2.42 17.57 -2.48
CA ARG A 274 -2.44 18.85 -3.20
C ARG A 274 -1.89 18.71 -4.62
N VAL A 275 -0.79 17.98 -4.77
CA VAL A 275 -0.21 17.67 -6.09
C VAL A 275 -1.20 16.90 -6.93
N ASN A 276 -1.88 15.90 -6.36
CA ASN A 276 -2.89 15.10 -7.05
C ASN A 276 -4.13 15.93 -7.45
N ALA A 277 -4.57 16.87 -6.62
CA ALA A 277 -5.62 17.83 -6.99
C ALA A 277 -5.22 18.65 -8.21
N SER A 278 -4.02 19.27 -8.18
CA SER A 278 -3.48 20.06 -9.29
C SER A 278 -3.30 19.24 -10.56
N LEU A 279 -2.78 18.01 -10.46
CA LEU A 279 -2.57 17.09 -11.57
C LEU A 279 -3.86 16.77 -12.35
N ASN A 280 -5.00 16.81 -11.66
CA ASN A 280 -6.33 16.51 -12.21
C ASN A 280 -7.18 17.77 -12.46
N GLY A 281 -6.66 18.97 -12.23
CA GLY A 281 -7.42 20.23 -12.40
C GLY A 281 -8.62 20.33 -11.44
N ILE A 282 -8.50 19.75 -10.23
CA ILE A 282 -9.53 19.80 -9.20
C ILE A 282 -9.28 21.01 -8.29
N ASP A 283 -10.18 21.97 -8.28
CA ASP A 283 -10.12 23.23 -7.53
C ASP A 283 -11.13 23.32 -6.37
N ASN A 284 -12.09 22.38 -6.33
CA ASN A 284 -13.10 22.26 -5.28
C ASN A 284 -12.69 21.28 -4.17
N ALA A 285 -11.39 21.08 -3.93
CA ALA A 285 -10.86 20.28 -2.83
C ALA A 285 -9.79 21.02 -2.04
N SER A 286 -9.85 20.96 -0.73
CA SER A 286 -8.87 21.54 0.20
C SER A 286 -8.33 20.46 1.14
N PHE A 287 -7.09 20.63 1.65
CA PHE A 287 -6.43 19.64 2.50
C PHE A 287 -5.83 20.27 3.75
N VAL A 288 -6.20 19.70 4.90
CA VAL A 288 -5.76 20.10 6.25
C VAL A 288 -4.79 19.07 6.80
N CYS A 289 -3.61 19.53 7.24
CA CYS A 289 -2.67 18.68 7.96
C CYS A 289 -3.00 18.71 9.45
N GLY A 290 -3.56 17.61 9.99
CA GLY A 290 -3.98 17.53 11.37
C GLY A 290 -4.60 16.19 11.75
N ASP A 291 -4.82 16.01 13.05
CA ASP A 291 -5.57 14.85 13.56
C ASP A 291 -7.05 14.97 13.19
N ALA A 292 -7.58 13.97 12.48
CA ALA A 292 -8.96 14.01 11.98
C ALA A 292 -10.00 14.21 13.09
N SER A 293 -9.79 13.56 14.25
CA SER A 293 -10.73 13.70 15.38
C SER A 293 -10.69 15.11 16.01
N ALA A 294 -9.50 15.72 16.06
CA ALA A 294 -9.34 17.07 16.58
C ALA A 294 -9.93 18.12 15.63
N GLU A 295 -9.63 18.01 14.34
CA GLU A 295 -10.13 18.92 13.31
C GLU A 295 -11.65 18.84 13.16
N LEU A 296 -12.24 17.66 13.17
CA LEU A 296 -13.70 17.49 13.14
C LEU A 296 -14.39 18.10 14.37
N LYS A 297 -13.80 17.94 15.57
CA LYS A 297 -14.33 18.59 16.77
C LYS A 297 -14.26 20.12 16.70
N LYS A 298 -13.20 20.65 16.10
CA LYS A 298 -13.02 22.09 15.89
C LYS A 298 -14.06 22.59 14.88
N MET A 299 -14.20 21.95 13.72
CA MET A 299 -15.22 22.28 12.73
C MET A 299 -16.62 22.29 13.32
N ALA A 300 -16.99 21.27 14.10
CA ALA A 300 -18.29 21.21 14.76
C ALA A 300 -18.52 22.35 15.75
N LYS A 301 -17.50 22.78 16.54
CA LYS A 301 -17.59 23.92 17.45
C LYS A 301 -17.75 25.26 16.75
N GLU A 302 -17.16 25.37 15.54
CA GLU A 302 -17.26 26.57 14.70
C GLU A 302 -18.56 26.62 13.89
N GLY A 303 -19.48 25.65 14.08
CA GLY A 303 -20.76 25.57 13.35
C GLY A 303 -20.62 24.97 11.96
N GLY A 304 -19.50 24.28 11.67
CA GLY A 304 -19.27 23.62 10.40
C GLY A 304 -20.28 22.49 10.15
N HIS A 305 -20.59 22.28 8.88
CA HIS A 305 -21.54 21.28 8.39
C HIS A 305 -20.82 20.30 7.43
N ALA A 306 -21.27 19.07 7.37
CA ALA A 306 -20.86 18.08 6.38
C ALA A 306 -22.09 17.26 5.97
N ASP A 307 -22.36 17.18 4.68
CA ASP A 307 -23.43 16.36 4.10
C ASP A 307 -22.98 14.92 3.94
N VAL A 308 -21.70 14.71 3.61
CA VAL A 308 -21.10 13.39 3.43
C VAL A 308 -19.75 13.31 4.14
N VAL A 309 -19.53 12.22 4.85
CA VAL A 309 -18.24 11.93 5.49
C VAL A 309 -17.73 10.57 5.00
N PHE A 310 -16.56 10.57 4.38
CA PHE A 310 -15.79 9.35 4.12
C PHE A 310 -14.87 9.10 5.30
N TRP A 311 -15.06 7.93 5.94
CA TRP A 311 -14.31 7.56 7.15
C TRP A 311 -13.58 6.23 6.93
N ILE A 312 -12.38 6.30 6.40
CA ILE A 312 -11.50 5.13 6.18
C ILE A 312 -10.33 5.20 7.15
N ARG A 313 -10.51 4.59 8.31
CA ARG A 313 -9.53 4.63 9.39
C ARG A 313 -8.33 3.72 9.14
N PRO A 314 -7.07 4.16 9.41
CA PRO A 314 -5.89 3.30 9.34
C PRO A 314 -5.94 2.12 10.32
N GLU A 315 -5.44 0.95 9.90
CA GLU A 315 -5.46 -0.29 10.71
C GLU A 315 -4.78 -0.15 12.08
N ALA A 316 -3.72 0.64 12.22
CA ALA A 316 -2.99 0.83 13.47
C ALA A 316 -3.83 1.44 14.60
N GLU A 317 -4.87 2.23 14.28
CA GLU A 317 -5.82 2.75 15.26
C GLU A 317 -7.01 1.83 15.48
N ALA A 318 -7.37 0.99 14.50
CA ALA A 318 -8.41 -0.03 14.64
C ALA A 318 -8.01 -1.12 15.65
N MET A 319 -6.72 -1.43 15.76
CA MET A 319 -6.20 -2.43 16.71
C MET A 319 -6.23 -1.97 18.19
N ARG A 320 -6.39 -0.68 18.50
CA ARG A 320 -6.52 -0.18 19.88
C ARG A 320 -7.93 -0.30 20.46
N GLY A 321 -8.90 -0.68 19.64
CA GLY A 321 -10.28 -0.91 20.02
C GLY A 321 -10.70 -2.34 19.71
N SER A 322 -10.38 -3.27 20.60
CA SER A 322 -11.00 -4.58 20.82
C SER A 322 -11.61 -5.30 19.59
N PHE A 323 -10.78 -6.06 18.85
CA PHE A 323 -11.25 -7.33 18.32
C PHE A 323 -10.81 -8.42 19.32
N PRO A 324 -11.71 -9.30 19.78
CA PRO A 324 -11.29 -10.46 20.55
C PRO A 324 -10.38 -11.34 19.68
N PRO A 325 -9.33 -11.96 20.25
CA PRO A 325 -8.54 -12.94 19.53
C PRO A 325 -9.45 -14.10 19.13
N SER A 326 -9.38 -14.49 17.85
CA SER A 326 -10.01 -15.71 17.32
C SER A 326 -9.43 -16.95 17.93
#